data_ee6a2b6814f95282b96a60fad53f8454
#
_entry.id   ee6a2b6814f95282b96a60fad53f8454
#
_cell.length_a   1.000
_cell.length_b   1.000
_cell.length_c   1.000
_cell.angle_alpha   90.00
_cell.angle_beta   90.00
_cell.angle_gamma   90.00
#
_symmetry.space_group_name_H-M   'P 1'
#
loop_
_entity.id
_entity.type
_entity.pdbx_description
1 polymer ?
#
loop_
_entity_poly.entity_id
_entity_poly.type
_entity_poly.pdbx_seq_one_letter_code
_entity_poly.pdbx_strand_id
1 'polypeptide(L)'
;MSAIELNARASKDFDAKLAETKALLQQAAKDYAALTAGGPARVTQANSLGAEDVVVSHLINSLQLDIGIFVLETGMLHAETLALLDRLKATSRAPVEVFTPVNESVVTFVAREGKEAMYKSIELRKGCCHIRKMEPLARALSGKDAWITGLRREQSGARAEVPLIDTSDATRVKINPLANWTWGDVWHFIAINKIDYNPLHDQFFPSIGCAPCTRAISLGEDFRAGRWWWEDEAAKECGLHVTQSSSLAKTSA
;
A
#
# COMPACT_ATOMS: atom_id res chain seq x y z
N MET A 1 8.86 23.46 -3.38
CA MET A 1 8.79 23.07 -1.95
C MET A 1 8.64 21.56 -1.94
N SER A 2 9.55 20.83 -1.32
CA SER A 2 9.49 19.37 -1.28
C SER A 2 8.44 18.90 -0.27
N ALA A 3 7.98 17.65 -0.42
CA ALA A 3 7.05 17.03 0.53
C ALA A 3 7.66 16.96 1.95
N ILE A 4 8.99 16.79 2.05
CA ILE A 4 9.72 16.86 3.32
C ILE A 4 9.59 18.24 3.96
N GLU A 5 9.89 19.32 3.24
CA GLU A 5 9.80 20.70 3.75
C GLU A 5 8.37 21.03 4.23
N LEU A 6 7.38 20.51 3.50
CA LEU A 6 5.98 20.77 3.80
C LEU A 6 5.48 20.00 5.04
N ASN A 7 5.88 18.73 5.17
CA ASN A 7 5.20 17.79 6.07
C ASN A 7 6.05 17.25 7.22
N ALA A 8 7.39 17.29 7.16
CA ALA A 8 8.25 16.65 8.15
C ALA A 8 8.13 17.28 9.54
N ARG A 9 7.28 16.70 10.40
CA ARG A 9 7.04 17.13 11.77
C ARG A 9 6.78 15.93 12.67
N ALA A 10 7.71 15.60 13.55
CA ALA A 10 7.54 14.53 14.51
C ALA A 10 6.42 14.88 15.52
N SER A 11 5.54 13.92 15.78
CA SER A 11 4.62 14.00 16.92
C SER A 11 5.40 13.84 18.24
N LYS A 12 4.80 14.27 19.35
CA LYS A 12 5.44 14.21 20.68
C LYS A 12 5.81 12.77 21.10
N ASP A 13 5.08 11.80 20.61
CA ASP A 13 5.22 10.37 20.93
C ASP A 13 5.90 9.57 19.79
N PHE A 14 6.56 10.25 18.85
CA PHE A 14 7.19 9.62 17.69
C PHE A 14 8.16 8.50 18.05
N ASP A 15 9.03 8.71 19.04
CA ASP A 15 10.02 7.69 19.44
C ASP A 15 9.35 6.42 19.97
N ALA A 16 8.26 6.56 20.73
CA ALA A 16 7.47 5.45 21.24
C ALA A 16 6.79 4.68 20.07
N LYS A 17 6.21 5.40 19.12
CA LYS A 17 5.60 4.81 17.90
C LYS A 17 6.65 4.08 17.05
N LEU A 18 7.83 4.65 16.89
CA LEU A 18 8.92 4.01 16.16
C LEU A 18 9.40 2.72 16.87
N ALA A 19 9.49 2.74 18.20
CA ALA A 19 9.84 1.56 18.99
C ALA A 19 8.77 0.46 18.85
N GLU A 20 7.48 0.80 18.94
CA GLU A 20 6.35 -0.10 18.72
C GLU A 20 6.40 -0.71 17.31
N THR A 21 6.59 0.12 16.28
CA THR A 21 6.71 -0.33 14.89
C THR A 21 7.85 -1.34 14.70
N LYS A 22 9.04 -1.03 15.24
CA LYS A 22 10.19 -1.95 15.17
C LYS A 22 9.92 -3.27 15.86
N ALA A 23 9.36 -3.23 17.07
CA ALA A 23 9.01 -4.42 17.84
C ALA A 23 7.99 -5.29 17.08
N LEU A 24 6.96 -4.67 16.50
CA LEU A 24 5.93 -5.36 15.73
C LEU A 24 6.50 -6.05 14.47
N LEU A 25 7.37 -5.37 13.74
CA LEU A 25 8.04 -5.95 12.57
C LEU A 25 8.97 -7.12 12.95
N GLN A 26 9.74 -6.97 14.04
CA GLN A 26 10.61 -8.03 14.55
C GLN A 26 9.81 -9.25 15.03
N GLN A 27 8.67 -9.01 15.69
CA GLN A 27 7.78 -10.08 16.11
C GLN A 27 7.17 -10.79 14.91
N ALA A 28 6.68 -10.06 13.91
CA ALA A 28 6.16 -10.64 12.67
C ALA A 28 7.19 -11.53 11.95
N ALA A 29 8.44 -11.08 11.87
CA ALA A 29 9.52 -11.88 11.27
C ALA A 29 9.77 -13.21 12.01
N LYS A 30 9.59 -13.24 13.34
CA LYS A 30 9.73 -14.46 14.15
C LYS A 30 8.53 -15.38 14.03
N ASP A 31 7.31 -14.85 14.17
CA ASP A 31 6.07 -15.63 14.20
C ASP A 31 5.78 -16.30 12.85
N TYR A 32 6.17 -15.62 11.77
CA TYR A 32 5.95 -16.08 10.39
C TYR A 32 7.25 -16.43 9.67
N ALA A 33 8.27 -16.85 10.40
CA ALA A 33 9.50 -17.39 9.82
C ALA A 33 9.22 -18.60 8.91
N ALA A 34 10.19 -18.96 8.09
CA ALA A 34 10.12 -20.15 7.26
C ALA A 34 9.94 -21.42 8.12
N LEU A 35 9.11 -22.37 7.65
CA LEU A 35 8.87 -23.64 8.34
C LEU A 35 10.08 -24.59 8.25
N THR A 36 10.91 -24.40 7.23
CA THR A 36 12.12 -25.20 7.00
C THR A 36 13.32 -24.29 6.79
N ALA A 37 14.50 -24.74 7.17
CA ALA A 37 15.74 -24.01 6.96
C ALA A 37 15.92 -23.66 5.46
N GLY A 38 16.12 -22.36 5.19
CA GLY A 38 16.26 -21.84 3.81
C GLY A 38 14.97 -21.74 3.00
N GLY A 39 13.81 -22.07 3.59
CA GLY A 39 12.51 -21.84 2.97
C GLY A 39 12.10 -20.34 2.97
N PRO A 40 11.06 -19.97 2.22
CA PRO A 40 10.56 -18.59 2.22
C PRO A 40 9.83 -18.25 3.53
N ALA A 41 10.01 -17.04 4.03
CA ALA A 41 9.21 -16.51 5.13
C ALA A 41 7.72 -16.49 4.76
N ARG A 42 6.86 -16.72 5.76
CA ARG A 42 5.39 -16.74 5.58
C ARG A 42 4.75 -15.38 5.77
N VAL A 43 5.57 -14.34 5.91
CA VAL A 43 5.16 -12.92 5.94
C VAL A 43 5.81 -12.17 4.79
N THR A 44 5.11 -11.17 4.26
CA THR A 44 5.60 -10.33 3.18
C THR A 44 5.03 -8.92 3.30
N GLN A 45 5.76 -7.90 2.82
CA GLN A 45 5.28 -6.53 2.75
C GLN A 45 4.64 -6.26 1.38
N ALA A 46 3.42 -5.75 1.37
CA ALA A 46 2.84 -5.09 0.20
C ALA A 46 3.39 -3.67 0.09
N ASN A 47 4.08 -3.35 -0.99
CA ASN A 47 4.65 -2.02 -1.20
C ASN A 47 4.04 -1.35 -2.43
N SER A 48 3.31 -0.26 -2.22
CA SER A 48 2.75 0.58 -3.29
C SER A 48 3.71 1.66 -3.78
N LEU A 49 4.90 1.76 -3.19
CA LEU A 49 5.89 2.83 -3.43
C LEU A 49 5.39 4.23 -3.00
N GLY A 50 4.37 4.27 -2.13
CA GLY A 50 3.97 5.47 -1.39
C GLY A 50 4.88 5.72 -0.18
N ALA A 51 4.76 6.90 0.43
CA ALA A 51 5.62 7.35 1.53
C ALA A 51 5.63 6.37 2.72
N GLU A 52 4.47 5.84 3.09
CA GLU A 52 4.37 4.88 4.19
C GLU A 52 5.08 3.56 3.88
N ASP A 53 4.92 3.06 2.67
CA ASP A 53 5.47 1.76 2.30
C ASP A 53 7.00 1.80 2.16
N VAL A 54 7.59 2.91 1.71
CA VAL A 54 9.05 3.04 1.67
C VAL A 54 9.66 3.13 3.08
N VAL A 55 8.93 3.71 4.06
CA VAL A 55 9.31 3.67 5.49
C VAL A 55 9.35 2.24 6.01
N VAL A 56 8.31 1.45 5.73
CA VAL A 56 8.26 0.03 6.16
C VAL A 56 9.38 -0.77 5.51
N SER A 57 9.61 -0.61 4.20
CA SER A 57 10.73 -1.27 3.50
C SER A 57 12.09 -0.88 4.06
N HIS A 58 12.28 0.40 4.40
CA HIS A 58 13.52 0.85 5.05
C HIS A 58 13.74 0.17 6.40
N LEU A 59 12.70 0.05 7.22
CA LEU A 59 12.78 -0.64 8.52
C LEU A 59 13.07 -2.13 8.35
N ILE A 60 12.44 -2.82 7.41
CA ILE A 60 12.72 -4.22 7.09
C ILE A 60 14.19 -4.40 6.73
N ASN A 61 14.72 -3.56 5.85
CA ASN A 61 16.11 -3.63 5.40
C ASN A 61 17.11 -3.27 6.51
N SER A 62 16.88 -2.18 7.25
CA SER A 62 17.79 -1.68 8.30
C SER A 62 17.85 -2.62 9.50
N LEU A 63 16.75 -3.26 9.87
CA LEU A 63 16.66 -4.26 10.93
C LEU A 63 17.05 -5.67 10.44
N GLN A 64 17.35 -5.82 9.15
CA GLN A 64 17.74 -7.09 8.52
C GLN A 64 16.74 -8.22 8.73
N LEU A 65 15.44 -7.89 8.65
CA LEU A 65 14.38 -8.86 8.87
C LEU A 65 14.22 -9.80 7.67
N ASP A 66 13.89 -11.05 7.94
CA ASP A 66 13.52 -12.03 6.90
C ASP A 66 12.06 -11.84 6.48
N ILE A 67 11.80 -10.73 5.78
CA ILE A 67 10.49 -10.34 5.26
C ILE A 67 10.68 -9.93 3.80
N GLY A 68 10.08 -10.66 2.87
CA GLY A 68 10.07 -10.29 1.47
C GLY A 68 9.21 -9.04 1.21
N ILE A 69 9.47 -8.37 0.11
CA ILE A 69 8.71 -7.20 -0.34
C ILE A 69 8.08 -7.55 -1.69
N PHE A 70 6.81 -7.23 -1.90
CA PHE A 70 6.23 -7.32 -3.23
C PHE A 70 5.60 -6.01 -3.68
N VAL A 71 5.63 -5.78 -4.98
CA VAL A 71 5.03 -4.64 -5.65
C VAL A 71 4.06 -5.14 -6.72
N LEU A 72 2.86 -4.53 -6.78
CA LEU A 72 1.90 -4.77 -7.84
C LEU A 72 2.14 -3.78 -8.98
N GLU A 73 2.82 -4.23 -10.04
CA GLU A 73 2.98 -3.44 -11.26
C GLU A 73 1.73 -3.67 -12.14
N THR A 74 0.87 -2.66 -12.21
CA THR A 74 -0.47 -2.76 -12.79
C THR A 74 -0.52 -2.58 -14.31
N GLY A 75 0.60 -2.26 -14.95
CA GLY A 75 0.68 -1.79 -16.33
C GLY A 75 0.11 -0.37 -16.54
N MET A 76 -0.13 0.35 -15.44
CA MET A 76 -0.69 1.71 -15.45
C MET A 76 -0.10 2.59 -14.33
N LEU A 77 1.08 2.26 -13.79
CA LEU A 77 1.76 3.09 -12.81
C LEU A 77 2.36 4.34 -13.48
N HIS A 78 2.58 5.39 -12.68
CA HIS A 78 3.33 6.56 -13.12
C HIS A 78 4.80 6.20 -13.41
N ALA A 79 5.44 6.90 -14.32
CA ALA A 79 6.86 6.69 -14.65
C ALA A 79 7.77 6.89 -13.43
N GLU A 80 7.44 7.86 -12.58
CA GLU A 80 8.13 8.14 -11.32
C GLU A 80 8.03 6.97 -10.34
N THR A 81 6.89 6.30 -10.30
CA THR A 81 6.68 5.11 -9.46
C THR A 81 7.49 3.93 -9.97
N LEU A 82 7.56 3.73 -11.31
CA LEU A 82 8.39 2.69 -11.92
C LEU A 82 9.88 2.95 -11.70
N ALA A 83 10.33 4.19 -11.82
CA ALA A 83 11.71 4.56 -11.53
C ALA A 83 12.08 4.32 -10.05
N LEU A 84 11.16 4.57 -9.11
CA LEU A 84 11.38 4.24 -7.70
C LEU A 84 11.41 2.73 -7.47
N LEU A 85 10.58 1.94 -8.17
CA LEU A 85 10.64 0.48 -8.13
C LEU A 85 12.01 -0.05 -8.54
N ASP A 86 12.56 0.47 -9.63
CA ASP A 86 13.89 0.05 -10.11
C ASP A 86 14.98 0.37 -9.07
N ARG A 87 14.93 1.54 -8.43
CA ARG A 87 15.85 1.90 -7.35
C ARG A 87 15.68 0.99 -6.12
N LEU A 88 14.44 0.72 -5.71
CA LEU A 88 14.15 -0.20 -4.61
C LEU A 88 14.73 -1.60 -4.89
N LYS A 89 14.53 -2.14 -6.09
CA LYS A 89 15.11 -3.43 -6.49
C LYS A 89 16.63 -3.44 -6.45
N ALA A 90 17.26 -2.34 -6.84
CA ALA A 90 18.74 -2.22 -6.88
C ALA A 90 19.36 -2.08 -5.48
N THR A 91 18.63 -1.49 -4.51
CA THR A 91 19.18 -1.14 -3.19
C THR A 91 18.67 -1.98 -2.05
N SER A 92 17.54 -2.68 -2.23
CA SER A 92 16.94 -3.48 -1.17
C SER A 92 17.77 -4.72 -0.87
N ARG A 93 18.01 -4.97 0.43
CA ARG A 93 18.57 -6.23 0.92
C ARG A 93 17.51 -7.34 0.93
N ALA A 94 16.28 -7.00 1.35
CA ALA A 94 15.15 -7.91 1.28
C ALA A 94 14.78 -8.19 -0.19
N PRO A 95 14.41 -9.43 -0.55
CA PRO A 95 13.97 -9.74 -1.91
C PRO A 95 12.74 -8.91 -2.29
N VAL A 96 12.76 -8.34 -3.50
CA VAL A 96 11.67 -7.55 -4.08
C VAL A 96 11.08 -8.30 -5.25
N GLU A 97 9.86 -8.77 -5.11
CA GLU A 97 9.11 -9.45 -6.16
C GLU A 97 8.11 -8.50 -6.82
N VAL A 98 7.95 -8.61 -8.14
CA VAL A 98 7.00 -7.79 -8.90
C VAL A 98 5.92 -8.68 -9.50
N PHE A 99 4.68 -8.39 -9.17
CA PHE A 99 3.52 -9.10 -9.68
C PHE A 99 2.78 -8.23 -10.69
N THR A 100 2.70 -8.71 -11.92
CA THR A 100 1.98 -8.08 -13.03
C THR A 100 0.65 -8.78 -13.28
N PRO A 101 -0.35 -8.10 -13.84
CA PRO A 101 -1.58 -8.73 -14.26
C PRO A 101 -1.34 -9.76 -15.39
N VAL A 102 -2.21 -10.75 -15.50
CA VAL A 102 -2.22 -11.66 -16.65
C VAL A 102 -2.55 -10.87 -17.92
N ASN A 103 -1.63 -10.85 -18.87
CA ASN A 103 -1.73 -10.02 -20.07
C ASN A 103 -3.02 -10.30 -20.88
N GLU A 104 -3.40 -11.57 -21.05
CA GLU A 104 -4.62 -11.96 -21.76
C GLU A 104 -5.88 -11.37 -21.11
N SER A 105 -5.97 -11.38 -19.78
CA SER A 105 -7.09 -10.79 -19.05
C SER A 105 -7.18 -9.28 -19.29
N VAL A 106 -6.03 -8.59 -19.33
CA VAL A 106 -5.95 -7.16 -19.62
C VAL A 106 -6.41 -6.87 -21.04
N VAL A 107 -5.89 -7.61 -22.02
CA VAL A 107 -6.22 -7.42 -23.44
C VAL A 107 -7.71 -7.68 -23.67
N THR A 108 -8.26 -8.74 -23.12
CA THR A 108 -9.69 -9.08 -23.23
C THR A 108 -10.57 -8.00 -22.62
N PHE A 109 -10.22 -7.53 -21.42
CA PHE A 109 -10.97 -6.45 -20.75
C PHE A 109 -10.94 -5.15 -21.58
N VAL A 110 -9.76 -4.75 -22.04
CA VAL A 110 -9.61 -3.52 -22.83
C VAL A 110 -10.30 -3.62 -24.19
N ALA A 111 -10.25 -4.78 -24.84
CA ALA A 111 -10.95 -4.98 -26.11
C ALA A 111 -12.47 -4.87 -25.97
N ARG A 112 -13.02 -5.40 -24.86
CA ARG A 112 -14.47 -5.40 -24.59
C ARG A 112 -14.97 -4.03 -24.10
N GLU A 113 -14.28 -3.42 -23.14
CA GLU A 113 -14.77 -2.25 -22.40
C GLU A 113 -14.11 -0.92 -22.81
N GLY A 114 -12.95 -1.01 -23.46
CA GLY A 114 -12.12 0.13 -23.85
C GLY A 114 -11.05 0.48 -22.82
N LYS A 115 -10.05 1.26 -23.24
CA LYS A 115 -8.91 1.67 -22.39
C LYS A 115 -9.33 2.56 -21.21
N GLU A 116 -10.41 3.33 -21.37
CA GLU A 116 -10.94 4.29 -20.39
C GLU A 116 -12.14 3.74 -19.61
N ALA A 117 -12.29 2.42 -19.57
CA ALA A 117 -13.42 1.75 -18.91
C ALA A 117 -13.59 2.19 -17.45
N MET A 118 -12.51 2.51 -16.74
CA MET A 118 -12.54 2.93 -15.33
C MET A 118 -13.31 4.25 -15.11
N TYR A 119 -13.50 5.07 -16.13
CA TYR A 119 -14.26 6.32 -16.01
C TYR A 119 -15.76 6.16 -16.32
N LYS A 120 -16.17 5.01 -16.89
CA LYS A 120 -17.56 4.81 -17.34
C LYS A 120 -18.49 4.39 -16.20
N SER A 121 -18.01 3.57 -15.26
CA SER A 121 -18.77 3.18 -14.07
C SER A 121 -17.88 2.65 -12.96
N ILE A 122 -18.41 2.62 -11.73
CA ILE A 122 -17.75 2.05 -10.56
C ILE A 122 -17.47 0.55 -10.78
N GLU A 123 -18.38 -0.19 -11.39
CA GLU A 123 -18.23 -1.62 -11.68
C GLU A 123 -17.07 -1.87 -12.64
N LEU A 124 -16.96 -1.09 -13.71
CA LEU A 124 -15.86 -1.20 -14.67
C LEU A 124 -14.53 -0.79 -14.05
N ARG A 125 -14.51 0.23 -13.19
CA ARG A 125 -13.31 0.60 -12.42
C ARG A 125 -12.92 -0.54 -11.47
N LYS A 126 -13.87 -1.14 -10.74
CA LYS A 126 -13.63 -2.31 -9.88
C LYS A 126 -13.16 -3.51 -10.68
N GLY A 127 -13.72 -3.76 -11.87
CA GLY A 127 -13.27 -4.80 -12.79
C GLY A 127 -11.82 -4.60 -13.26
N CYS A 128 -11.44 -3.37 -13.63
CA CYS A 128 -10.06 -3.00 -13.94
C CYS A 128 -9.14 -3.24 -12.74
N CYS A 129 -9.53 -2.82 -11.53
CA CYS A 129 -8.77 -3.06 -10.30
C CYS A 129 -8.66 -4.56 -9.97
N HIS A 130 -9.71 -5.34 -10.22
CA HIS A 130 -9.67 -6.78 -10.00
C HIS A 130 -8.58 -7.45 -10.84
N ILE A 131 -8.57 -7.20 -12.14
CA ILE A 131 -7.61 -7.78 -13.07
C ILE A 131 -6.18 -7.30 -12.76
N ARG A 132 -6.01 -6.00 -12.48
CA ARG A 132 -4.69 -5.39 -12.38
C ARG A 132 -4.08 -5.39 -10.98
N LYS A 133 -4.89 -5.65 -9.94
CA LYS A 133 -4.45 -5.60 -8.54
C LYS A 133 -4.88 -6.80 -7.72
N MET A 134 -6.19 -7.16 -7.72
CA MET A 134 -6.69 -8.20 -6.81
C MET A 134 -6.20 -9.59 -7.19
N GLU A 135 -6.19 -9.93 -8.47
CA GLU A 135 -5.63 -11.19 -8.96
C GLU A 135 -4.11 -11.27 -8.70
N PRO A 136 -3.28 -10.27 -9.10
CA PRO A 136 -1.86 -10.28 -8.75
C PRO A 136 -1.59 -10.31 -7.23
N LEU A 137 -2.42 -9.63 -6.43
CA LEU A 137 -2.33 -9.70 -4.96
C LEU A 137 -2.55 -11.12 -4.45
N ALA A 138 -3.56 -11.80 -4.96
CA ALA A 138 -3.84 -13.19 -4.56
C ALA A 138 -2.64 -14.11 -4.83
N ARG A 139 -1.95 -13.93 -5.97
CA ARG A 139 -0.71 -14.65 -6.28
C ARG A 139 0.44 -14.25 -5.33
N ALA A 140 0.63 -12.98 -5.07
CA ALA A 140 1.68 -12.49 -4.17
C ALA A 140 1.51 -13.01 -2.75
N LEU A 141 0.28 -13.19 -2.31
CA LEU A 141 -0.06 -13.67 -0.97
C LEU A 141 -0.24 -15.20 -0.89
N SER A 142 -0.06 -15.92 -2.01
CA SER A 142 -0.11 -17.39 -1.98
C SER A 142 1.00 -17.96 -1.09
N GLY A 143 0.64 -18.86 -0.16
CA GLY A 143 1.58 -19.44 0.80
C GLY A 143 2.06 -18.48 1.90
N LYS A 144 1.43 -17.31 2.06
CA LYS A 144 1.71 -16.37 3.14
C LYS A 144 0.59 -16.42 4.19
N ASP A 145 0.98 -16.48 5.46
CA ASP A 145 0.07 -16.46 6.61
C ASP A 145 -0.15 -15.04 7.13
N ALA A 146 0.78 -14.12 6.82
CA ALA A 146 0.68 -12.71 7.18
C ALA A 146 1.19 -11.79 6.07
N TRP A 147 0.69 -10.56 6.08
CA TRP A 147 1.20 -9.49 5.22
C TRP A 147 1.19 -8.14 5.91
N ILE A 148 2.14 -7.30 5.52
CA ILE A 148 2.38 -5.99 6.12
C ILE A 148 1.96 -4.91 5.13
N THR A 149 1.29 -3.87 5.63
CA THR A 149 0.85 -2.71 4.82
C THR A 149 1.26 -1.39 5.48
N GLY A 150 1.33 -0.32 4.69
CA GLY A 150 1.54 1.05 5.18
C GLY A 150 0.25 1.78 5.59
N LEU A 151 -0.80 1.06 6.02
CA LEU A 151 -2.05 1.70 6.44
C LEU A 151 -1.85 2.53 7.70
N ARG A 152 -2.44 3.74 7.72
CA ARG A 152 -2.52 4.64 8.88
C ARG A 152 -3.97 5.05 9.12
N ARG A 153 -4.32 5.24 10.38
CA ARG A 153 -5.66 5.72 10.77
C ARG A 153 -5.99 7.09 10.20
N GLU A 154 -4.99 7.95 10.11
CA GLU A 154 -5.12 9.32 9.63
C GLU A 154 -5.34 9.46 8.11
N GLN A 155 -5.19 8.37 7.32
CA GLN A 155 -5.29 8.44 5.85
C GLN A 155 -6.70 8.73 5.33
N SER A 156 -7.75 8.35 6.06
CA SER A 156 -9.15 8.65 5.74
C SER A 156 -10.06 8.28 6.91
N GLY A 157 -11.27 8.83 6.97
CA GLY A 157 -12.28 8.45 7.95
C GLY A 157 -12.61 6.95 7.94
N ALA A 158 -12.61 6.32 6.76
CA ALA A 158 -12.83 4.87 6.61
C ALA A 158 -11.71 4.01 7.24
N ARG A 159 -10.55 4.62 7.56
CA ARG A 159 -9.39 3.95 8.16
C ARG A 159 -9.16 4.30 9.63
N ALA A 160 -10.00 5.14 10.23
CA ALA A 160 -9.83 5.62 11.60
C ALA A 160 -9.66 4.49 12.63
N GLU A 161 -10.30 3.34 12.39
CA GLU A 161 -10.28 2.16 13.27
C GLU A 161 -9.32 1.05 12.81
N VAL A 162 -8.37 1.34 11.90
CA VAL A 162 -7.40 0.33 11.45
C VAL A 162 -6.58 -0.18 12.64
N PRO A 163 -6.62 -1.49 12.96
CA PRO A 163 -5.82 -2.04 14.04
C PRO A 163 -4.36 -2.25 13.63
N LEU A 164 -3.45 -2.32 14.59
CA LEU A 164 -2.05 -2.72 14.35
C LEU A 164 -1.96 -4.14 13.79
N ILE A 165 -2.79 -5.04 14.29
CA ILE A 165 -2.92 -6.43 13.84
C ILE A 165 -4.38 -6.69 13.54
N ASP A 166 -4.70 -7.03 12.30
CA ASP A 166 -6.03 -7.34 11.82
C ASP A 166 -6.14 -8.84 11.53
N THR A 167 -6.96 -9.53 12.30
CA THR A 167 -7.25 -10.96 12.18
C THR A 167 -8.65 -11.24 11.66
N SER A 168 -9.30 -10.25 11.05
CA SER A 168 -10.67 -10.40 10.52
C SER A 168 -10.75 -11.36 9.32
N ASP A 169 -9.66 -11.54 8.58
CA ASP A 169 -9.52 -12.61 7.60
C ASP A 169 -9.05 -13.89 8.32
N ALA A 170 -9.88 -14.92 8.34
CA ALA A 170 -9.57 -16.20 8.98
C ALA A 170 -8.36 -16.93 8.33
N THR A 171 -7.96 -16.54 7.13
CA THR A 171 -6.89 -17.19 6.38
C THR A 171 -5.55 -16.50 6.50
N ARG A 172 -5.53 -15.21 6.91
CA ARG A 172 -4.31 -14.41 6.86
C ARG A 172 -4.37 -13.20 7.78
N VAL A 173 -3.29 -12.99 8.52
CA VAL A 173 -3.13 -11.82 9.38
C VAL A 173 -2.63 -10.62 8.56
N LYS A 174 -3.25 -9.44 8.74
CA LYS A 174 -2.76 -8.18 8.21
C LYS A 174 -2.11 -7.35 9.32
N ILE A 175 -0.91 -6.87 9.09
CA ILE A 175 -0.13 -6.11 10.06
C ILE A 175 0.05 -4.69 9.52
N ASN A 176 -0.34 -3.70 10.31
CA ASN A 176 -0.32 -2.28 9.95
C ASN A 176 0.62 -1.52 10.91
N PRO A 177 1.94 -1.66 10.79
CA PRO A 177 2.89 -1.17 11.78
C PRO A 177 2.93 0.35 11.92
N LEU A 178 2.40 1.07 10.93
CA LEU A 178 2.30 2.53 10.93
C LEU A 178 0.90 3.04 11.32
N ALA A 179 -0.02 2.18 11.80
CA ALA A 179 -1.41 2.57 12.07
C ALA A 179 -1.53 3.82 12.96
N ASN A 180 -0.63 3.97 13.94
CA ASN A 180 -0.61 5.08 14.89
C ASN A 180 0.21 6.31 14.43
N TRP A 181 0.90 6.24 13.29
CA TRP A 181 1.76 7.32 12.82
C TRP A 181 0.94 8.44 12.19
N THR A 182 1.37 9.69 12.43
CA THR A 182 0.87 10.85 11.70
C THR A 182 1.54 10.97 10.33
N TRP A 183 0.96 11.76 9.43
CA TRP A 183 1.61 12.12 8.17
C TRP A 183 2.96 12.82 8.41
N GLY A 184 3.01 13.66 9.45
CA GLY A 184 4.25 14.33 9.88
C GLY A 184 5.32 13.35 10.34
N ASP A 185 4.95 12.29 11.07
CA ASP A 185 5.90 11.24 11.53
C ASP A 185 6.52 10.50 10.35
N VAL A 186 5.72 10.16 9.33
CA VAL A 186 6.21 9.50 8.10
C VAL A 186 7.27 10.35 7.41
N TRP A 187 6.98 11.64 7.17
CA TRP A 187 7.90 12.54 6.51
C TRP A 187 9.12 12.91 7.36
N HIS A 188 8.94 13.02 8.67
CA HIS A 188 10.07 13.19 9.59
C HIS A 188 11.02 12.01 9.50
N PHE A 189 10.50 10.78 9.52
CA PHE A 189 11.34 9.57 9.40
C PHE A 189 12.04 9.48 8.05
N ILE A 190 11.34 9.80 6.95
CA ILE A 190 11.95 9.88 5.61
C ILE A 190 13.10 10.88 5.59
N ALA A 191 12.91 12.07 6.16
CA ALA A 191 13.89 13.14 6.18
C ALA A 191 15.17 12.76 6.96
N ILE A 192 15.02 12.29 8.20
CA ILE A 192 16.19 11.97 9.06
C ILE A 192 16.98 10.76 8.57
N ASN A 193 16.33 9.80 7.89
CA ASN A 193 16.98 8.61 7.34
C ASN A 193 17.35 8.75 5.85
N LYS A 194 17.04 9.88 5.22
CA LYS A 194 17.31 10.14 3.79
C LYS A 194 16.75 9.05 2.88
N ILE A 195 15.51 8.61 3.17
CA ILE A 195 14.86 7.55 2.41
C ILE A 195 14.44 8.09 1.05
N ASP A 196 14.74 7.31 0.01
CA ASP A 196 14.26 7.60 -1.35
C ASP A 196 12.74 7.43 -1.41
N TYR A 197 12.03 8.41 -1.94
CA TYR A 197 10.56 8.44 -2.01
C TYR A 197 10.07 8.83 -3.41
N ASN A 198 8.78 8.62 -3.66
CA ASN A 198 8.18 8.93 -4.95
C ASN A 198 8.12 10.47 -5.16
N PRO A 199 8.78 11.02 -6.19
CA PRO A 199 8.81 12.46 -6.44
C PRO A 199 7.44 13.08 -6.77
N LEU A 200 6.42 12.28 -7.06
CA LEU A 200 5.04 12.77 -7.17
C LEU A 200 4.54 13.41 -5.88
N HIS A 201 5.07 13.01 -4.72
CA HIS A 201 4.72 13.67 -3.45
C HIS A 201 5.11 15.16 -3.45
N ASP A 202 6.19 15.53 -4.14
CA ASP A 202 6.61 16.94 -4.30
C ASP A 202 5.70 17.71 -5.27
N GLN A 203 4.85 17.00 -6.00
CA GLN A 203 3.88 17.52 -6.97
C GLN A 203 2.44 17.45 -6.43
N PHE A 204 2.26 17.42 -5.11
CA PHE A 204 0.97 17.38 -4.43
C PHE A 204 0.14 16.10 -4.68
N PHE A 205 0.80 14.95 -4.80
CA PHE A 205 0.14 13.65 -4.79
C PHE A 205 0.33 12.98 -3.42
N PRO A 206 -0.49 13.26 -2.40
CA PRO A 206 -0.33 12.63 -1.08
C PRO A 206 -0.70 11.14 -1.08
N SER A 207 -1.59 10.73 -1.98
CA SER A 207 -1.98 9.33 -2.18
C SER A 207 -1.80 8.94 -3.64
N ILE A 208 -0.89 8.00 -3.92
CA ILE A 208 -0.51 7.60 -5.27
C ILE A 208 -1.10 6.22 -5.62
N GLY A 209 -1.60 6.07 -6.84
CA GLY A 209 -2.07 4.81 -7.41
C GLY A 209 -1.74 4.71 -8.89
N CYS A 210 -2.59 4.04 -9.68
CA CYS A 210 -2.44 4.04 -11.14
C CYS A 210 -2.57 5.46 -11.69
N ALA A 211 -1.78 5.80 -12.71
CA ALA A 211 -1.75 7.13 -13.33
C ALA A 211 -3.15 7.63 -13.75
N PRO A 212 -3.98 6.85 -14.45
CA PRO A 212 -5.32 7.33 -14.84
C PRO A 212 -6.31 7.44 -13.66
N CYS A 213 -5.95 6.94 -12.46
CA CYS A 213 -6.81 6.93 -11.29
C CYS A 213 -6.31 7.86 -10.17
N THR A 214 -5.33 8.73 -10.48
CA THR A 214 -4.72 9.59 -9.47
C THR A 214 -4.36 10.94 -10.09
N ARG A 215 -4.75 12.03 -9.44
CA ARG A 215 -4.33 13.40 -9.75
C ARG A 215 -3.66 14.05 -8.54
N ALA A 216 -2.94 15.13 -8.78
CA ALA A 216 -2.54 16.04 -7.72
C ALA A 216 -3.77 16.65 -7.04
N ILE A 217 -3.62 17.04 -5.79
CA ILE A 217 -4.64 17.77 -5.03
C ILE A 217 -4.24 19.25 -4.88
N SER A 218 -5.25 20.10 -4.67
CA SER A 218 -5.06 21.49 -4.28
C SER A 218 -4.89 21.60 -2.75
N LEU A 219 -4.32 22.69 -2.28
CA LEU A 219 -4.24 22.98 -0.84
C LEU A 219 -5.65 23.03 -0.24
N GLY A 220 -5.85 22.27 0.84
CA GLY A 220 -7.15 22.19 1.53
C GLY A 220 -8.08 21.08 1.04
N GLU A 221 -7.74 20.40 -0.04
CA GLU A 221 -8.47 19.17 -0.41
C GLU A 221 -8.12 18.01 0.54
N ASP A 222 -9.04 17.06 0.68
CA ASP A 222 -8.82 15.82 1.45
C ASP A 222 -7.60 15.04 0.92
N PHE A 223 -6.91 14.34 1.82
CA PHE A 223 -5.73 13.54 1.52
C PHE A 223 -5.92 12.57 0.33
N ARG A 224 -7.13 12.03 0.16
CA ARG A 224 -7.47 11.09 -0.91
C ARG A 224 -8.32 11.71 -2.03
N ALA A 225 -8.57 13.01 -2.04
CA ALA A 225 -9.39 13.70 -3.05
C ALA A 225 -8.88 13.44 -4.48
N GLY A 226 -7.57 13.26 -4.66
CA GLY A 226 -6.96 12.92 -5.95
C GLY A 226 -7.23 11.48 -6.43
N ARG A 227 -7.75 10.58 -5.59
CA ARG A 227 -8.04 9.19 -5.96
C ARG A 227 -9.45 9.06 -6.48
N TRP A 228 -9.61 8.49 -7.68
CA TRP A 228 -10.92 8.34 -8.34
C TRP A 228 -11.78 9.60 -8.16
N TRP A 229 -11.20 10.77 -8.50
CA TRP A 229 -11.77 12.10 -8.24
C TRP A 229 -13.13 12.33 -8.90
N TRP A 230 -13.54 11.44 -9.81
CA TRP A 230 -14.83 11.43 -10.48
C TRP A 230 -15.91 10.60 -9.78
N GLU A 231 -15.58 9.94 -8.66
CA GLU A 231 -16.50 9.12 -7.87
C GLU A 231 -16.83 9.81 -6.53
N ASP A 232 -17.99 9.48 -5.97
CA ASP A 232 -18.39 9.90 -4.63
C ASP A 232 -17.47 9.32 -3.56
N GLU A 233 -17.28 10.04 -2.44
CA GLU A 233 -16.39 9.64 -1.35
C GLU A 233 -16.68 8.21 -0.83
N ALA A 234 -17.96 7.83 -0.72
CA ALA A 234 -18.36 6.50 -0.25
C ALA A 234 -17.89 5.34 -1.16
N ALA A 235 -17.56 5.63 -2.43
CA ALA A 235 -17.10 4.65 -3.41
C ALA A 235 -15.57 4.55 -3.51
N LYS A 236 -14.82 5.48 -2.90
CA LYS A 236 -13.37 5.67 -3.08
C LYS A 236 -12.48 4.69 -2.30
N GLU A 237 -12.90 3.43 -2.10
CA GLU A 237 -12.03 2.40 -1.55
C GLU A 237 -11.71 1.32 -2.57
N CYS A 238 -10.45 0.90 -2.59
CA CYS A 238 -9.99 -0.25 -3.35
C CYS A 238 -10.31 -1.52 -2.55
N GLY A 239 -10.74 -2.60 -3.20
CA GLY A 239 -11.00 -3.88 -2.56
C GLY A 239 -9.84 -4.49 -1.75
N LEU A 240 -8.62 -3.94 -1.89
CA LEU A 240 -7.44 -4.32 -1.10
C LEU A 240 -7.60 -4.10 0.41
N HIS A 241 -8.49 -3.20 0.86
CA HIS A 241 -8.58 -2.75 2.25
C HIS A 241 -9.99 -2.84 2.84
N VAL A 242 -10.95 -3.40 2.09
CA VAL A 242 -12.31 -3.61 2.57
C VAL A 242 -12.32 -4.82 3.50
N THR A 243 -12.65 -4.63 4.77
CA THR A 243 -12.99 -5.73 5.69
C THR A 243 -14.31 -6.38 5.24
N GLN A 244 -14.39 -7.72 5.22
CA GLN A 244 -15.57 -8.47 4.73
C GLN A 244 -16.85 -8.29 5.58
N SER A 245 -16.82 -7.48 6.63
CA SER A 245 -17.93 -7.28 7.54
C SER A 245 -19.12 -6.46 7.00
N SER A 246 -19.03 -5.88 5.80
CA SER A 246 -20.10 -5.04 5.23
C SER A 246 -20.97 -5.68 4.14
N SER A 247 -20.75 -6.96 3.79
CA SER A 247 -21.48 -7.62 2.69
C SER A 247 -22.66 -8.50 3.12
N LEU A 248 -22.90 -8.68 4.43
CA LEU A 248 -23.99 -9.56 4.95
C LEU A 248 -25.28 -8.84 5.40
N ALA A 249 -25.39 -7.55 5.19
CA ALA A 249 -26.58 -6.79 5.60
C ALA A 249 -27.29 -6.15 4.40
N LYS A 250 -27.76 -6.94 3.42
CA LYS A 250 -28.86 -6.57 2.50
C LYS A 250 -29.33 -7.77 1.68
N THR A 251 -29.96 -8.76 2.35
CA THR A 251 -30.89 -9.70 1.70
C THR A 251 -31.89 -10.18 2.73
N SER A 252 -32.82 -9.31 3.12
CA SER A 252 -34.14 -9.70 3.67
C SER A 252 -34.99 -8.43 3.78
N ALA A 253 -35.77 -8.14 2.76
CA ALA A 253 -37.11 -7.57 2.78
C ALA A 253 -37.65 -7.55 1.34
#